data_dc4053f3e6e414fb91422e450c208c46
#
_entry.id   dc4053f3e6e414fb91422e450c208c46
#
_cell.length_a   1.000
_cell.length_b   1.000
_cell.length_c   1.000
_cell.angle_alpha   90.00
_cell.angle_beta   90.00
_cell.angle_gamma   90.00
#
_symmetry.space_group_name_H-M   'P 1'
#
loop_
_entity.id
_entity.type
_entity.pdbx_description
1 polymer ?
#
loop_
_entity_poly.entity_id
_entity_poly.type
_entity_poly.pdbx_seq_one_letter_code
_entity_poly.pdbx_strand_id
1 'polypeptide(L)'
;MKTFPCVLALAFLAGAGVALAAAEHTITQKGKKFSETNVALKKGDTLLFVNDDNVAHNIYSQSASNEFNLGSVLPGHSVPVTFDKSGDVDILCAIHPLMRMKVKVAD
;
A
#
# COMPACT_ATOMS: atom_id res chain seq x y z
N MET A 1 -35.95 -1.30 42.01
CA MET A 1 -35.53 -1.17 41.68
C MET A 1 -34.80 -1.00 41.06
N LYS A 2 -34.39 -1.00 40.67
CA LYS A 2 -33.67 -0.83 40.22
C LYS A 2 -32.90 -0.64 39.45
N THR A 3 -32.39 -0.40 39.07
CA THR A 3 -31.73 -0.13 38.46
C THR A 3 -30.91 0.01 37.72
N PHE A 4 -30.43 0.11 37.19
CA PHE A 4 -29.70 0.22 36.49
C PHE A 4 -28.74 0.58 35.86
N PRO A 5 -28.31 0.59 35.59
CA PRO A 5 -27.40 0.85 35.22
C PRO A 5 -26.86 0.98 34.28
N CYS A 6 -26.38 0.98 33.88
CA CYS A 6 -25.82 1.02 33.10
C CYS A 6 -25.24 1.61 32.40
N VAL A 7 -25.03 1.86 32.04
CA VAL A 7 -24.64 2.50 31.45
C VAL A 7 -23.58 2.79 31.14
N LEU A 8 -23.19 2.80 31.18
CA LEU A 8 -22.20 3.05 31.01
C LEU A 8 -21.57 2.90 30.06
N ALA A 9 -21.31 2.46 29.92
CA ALA A 9 -20.71 2.11 29.16
C ALA A 9 -20.48 2.80 28.20
N LEU A 10 -20.70 3.08 27.85
CA LEU A 10 -20.57 3.70 26.94
C LEU A 10 -19.76 4.47 26.86
N ALA A 11 -19.55 4.65 27.33
CA ALA A 11 -18.86 5.45 27.37
C ALA A 11 -17.82 5.21 26.72
N PHE A 12 -17.38 4.87 26.85
CA PHE A 12 -16.33 4.66 26.39
C PHE A 12 -16.15 4.57 25.17
N LEU A 13 -16.52 4.26 24.96
CA LEU A 13 -16.39 4.06 23.88
C LEU A 13 -16.19 5.09 23.25
N ALA A 14 -16.47 5.62 23.59
CA ALA A 14 -16.42 6.64 23.00
C ALA A 14 -15.21 6.96 22.70
N GLY A 15 -14.69 7.04 23.27
CA GLY A 15 -13.56 7.47 23.01
C GLY A 15 -12.78 6.82 22.27
N ALA A 16 -13.03 6.05 22.21
CA ALA A 16 -12.29 5.39 21.66
C ALA A 16 -11.61 5.92 20.70
N GLY A 17 -10.74 6.07 20.72
CA GLY A 17 -9.97 6.53 19.84
C GLY A 17 -10.06 5.91 18.62
N VAL A 18 -10.13 6.55 17.75
CA VAL A 18 -10.29 6.07 16.64
C VAL A 18 -9.08 6.05 15.91
N ALA A 19 -8.22 5.30 16.15
CA ALA A 19 -7.05 5.17 15.38
C ALA A 19 -7.45 4.57 14.08
N LEU A 20 -7.13 5.20 13.01
CA LEU A 20 -7.38 4.64 11.72
C LEU A 20 -6.28 3.63 11.42
N ALA A 21 -6.65 2.44 11.10
CA ALA A 21 -5.69 1.44 10.68
C ALA A 21 -5.09 1.83 9.33
N ALA A 22 -3.89 1.41 9.08
CA ALA A 22 -3.27 1.57 7.79
C ALA A 22 -4.07 0.80 6.74
N ALA A 23 -4.14 1.34 5.56
CA ALA A 23 -4.88 0.72 4.48
C ALA A 23 -3.95 -0.12 3.61
N GLU A 24 -4.52 -1.13 2.95
CA GLU A 24 -3.81 -1.88 1.94
C GLU A 24 -4.51 -1.67 0.60
N HIS A 25 -3.74 -1.39 -0.42
CA HIS A 25 -4.23 -1.23 -1.78
C HIS A 25 -3.53 -2.25 -2.66
N THR A 26 -4.24 -2.78 -3.64
CA THR A 26 -3.67 -3.76 -4.57
C THR A 26 -3.30 -3.08 -5.88
N ILE A 27 -2.08 -3.32 -6.35
CA ILE A 27 -1.61 -2.88 -7.65
C ILE A 27 -1.30 -4.13 -8.47
N THR A 28 -2.01 -4.29 -9.57
CA THR A 28 -1.84 -5.46 -10.43
C THR A 28 -0.93 -5.12 -11.60
N GLN A 29 -0.05 -6.04 -11.99
CA GLN A 29 0.74 -5.93 -13.21
C GLN A 29 0.14 -6.86 -14.23
N LYS A 30 -0.27 -6.31 -15.36
CA LYS A 30 -0.82 -7.08 -16.46
C LYS A 30 -0.60 -6.35 -17.77
N GLY A 31 -0.24 -7.08 -18.81
CA GLY A 31 0.07 -6.47 -20.09
C GLY A 31 1.27 -5.54 -20.00
N LYS A 32 2.20 -5.81 -19.09
CA LYS A 32 3.38 -4.99 -18.85
C LYS A 32 2.98 -3.57 -18.45
N LYS A 33 1.95 -3.47 -17.62
CA LYS A 33 1.44 -2.20 -17.10
C LYS A 33 1.04 -2.37 -15.64
N PHE A 34 1.14 -1.28 -14.88
CA PHE A 34 0.52 -1.22 -13.57
C PHE A 34 -0.96 -0.89 -13.71
N SER A 35 -1.79 -1.42 -12.84
CA SER A 35 -3.24 -1.15 -12.86
C SER A 35 -3.57 0.31 -12.59
N GLU A 36 -2.65 1.04 -11.90
CA GLU A 36 -2.79 2.47 -11.65
C GLU A 36 -1.43 3.11 -11.82
N THR A 37 -1.41 4.34 -12.28
CA THR A 37 -0.15 5.06 -12.51
C THR A 37 0.07 6.22 -11.52
N ASN A 38 -0.96 6.59 -10.76
CA ASN A 38 -0.87 7.60 -9.72
C ASN A 38 -1.68 7.14 -8.52
N VAL A 39 -1.04 7.03 -7.38
CA VAL A 39 -1.67 6.54 -6.16
C VAL A 39 -1.34 7.46 -5.01
N ALA A 40 -2.34 7.78 -4.21
CA ALA A 40 -2.16 8.58 -3.00
C ALA A 40 -2.27 7.65 -1.79
N LEU A 41 -1.26 7.67 -0.95
CA LEU A 41 -1.21 6.88 0.28
C LEU A 41 -0.96 7.78 1.48
N LYS A 42 -1.17 7.22 2.65
CA LYS A 42 -0.73 7.82 3.91
C LYS A 42 0.41 6.99 4.47
N LYS A 43 1.25 7.60 5.28
CA LYS A 43 2.32 6.87 5.94
C LYS A 43 1.78 5.64 6.64
N GLY A 44 2.43 4.52 6.43
CA GLY A 44 2.03 3.25 7.00
C GLY A 44 1.15 2.40 6.10
N ASP A 45 0.67 2.96 5.02
CA ASP A 45 -0.13 2.20 4.06
C ASP A 45 0.73 1.21 3.29
N THR A 46 0.11 0.15 2.83
CA THR A 46 0.79 -0.91 2.08
C THR A 46 0.21 -1.03 0.68
N LEU A 47 1.09 -1.20 -0.29
CA LEU A 47 0.69 -1.64 -1.63
C LEU A 47 1.02 -3.12 -1.76
N LEU A 48 0.02 -3.90 -2.15
CA LEU A 48 0.24 -5.29 -2.50
C LEU A 48 0.41 -5.36 -4.02
N PHE A 49 1.62 -5.69 -4.46
CA PHE A 49 1.91 -5.84 -5.88
C PHE A 49 1.60 -7.27 -6.30
N VAL A 50 0.67 -7.44 -7.23
CA VAL A 50 0.25 -8.75 -7.71
C VAL A 50 0.63 -8.90 -9.17
N ASN A 51 1.47 -9.88 -9.49
CA ASN A 51 1.84 -10.14 -10.86
C ASN A 51 0.77 -11.04 -11.52
N ASP A 52 -0.13 -10.41 -12.25
CA ASP A 52 -1.18 -11.10 -13.00
C ASP A 52 -0.82 -11.14 -14.49
N ASP A 53 0.44 -11.03 -14.80
CA ASP A 53 0.97 -11.12 -16.16
C ASP A 53 1.51 -12.52 -16.39
N ASN A 54 1.90 -12.81 -17.63
CA ASN A 54 2.51 -14.09 -17.97
C ASN A 54 4.03 -13.99 -18.05
N VAL A 55 4.60 -12.89 -17.61
CA VAL A 55 6.05 -12.66 -17.55
C VAL A 55 6.42 -12.17 -16.15
N ALA A 56 7.68 -12.32 -15.79
CA ALA A 56 8.17 -11.82 -14.51
C ALA A 56 8.29 -10.30 -14.55
N HIS A 57 8.20 -9.67 -13.39
CA HIS A 57 8.42 -8.24 -13.21
C HIS A 57 9.38 -8.02 -12.05
N ASN A 58 10.20 -6.97 -12.14
CA ASN A 58 11.10 -6.59 -11.06
C ASN A 58 10.80 -5.14 -10.68
N ILE A 59 9.93 -5.02 -9.70
CA ILE A 59 9.44 -3.72 -9.26
C ILE A 59 10.40 -3.13 -8.24
N TYR A 60 10.75 -1.87 -8.40
CA TYR A 60 11.69 -1.22 -7.50
C TYR A 60 11.43 0.27 -7.41
N SER A 61 12.00 0.88 -6.39
CA SER A 61 12.03 2.33 -6.20
C SER A 61 13.41 2.73 -5.72
N GLN A 62 13.93 3.81 -6.31
CA GLN A 62 15.16 4.44 -5.85
C GLN A 62 14.87 5.78 -5.18
N SER A 63 13.61 6.08 -4.95
CA SER A 63 13.22 7.33 -4.28
C SER A 63 13.66 7.30 -2.83
N ALA A 64 14.32 8.37 -2.38
CA ALA A 64 14.92 8.40 -1.05
C ALA A 64 13.93 8.16 0.09
N SER A 65 12.67 8.55 -0.09
CA SER A 65 11.68 8.37 0.95
C SER A 65 11.33 6.90 1.17
N ASN A 66 11.22 6.13 0.09
CA ASN A 66 10.85 4.72 0.19
C ASN A 66 11.58 3.94 -0.89
N GLU A 67 12.77 3.50 -0.56
CA GLU A 67 13.61 2.75 -1.47
C GLU A 67 13.37 1.25 -1.27
N PHE A 68 13.19 0.52 -2.35
CA PHE A 68 13.01 -0.93 -2.26
C PHE A 68 13.28 -1.60 -3.62
N ASN A 69 13.51 -2.89 -3.58
CA ASN A 69 13.66 -3.71 -4.79
C ASN A 69 13.08 -5.09 -4.48
N LEU A 70 12.04 -5.47 -5.18
CA LEU A 70 11.34 -6.72 -4.91
C LEU A 70 12.00 -7.94 -5.55
N GLY A 71 13.01 -7.71 -6.38
CA GLY A 71 13.60 -8.80 -7.13
C GLY A 71 12.64 -9.29 -8.19
N SER A 72 12.84 -10.49 -8.68
CA SER A 72 12.00 -11.06 -9.73
C SER A 72 10.72 -11.61 -9.10
N VAL A 73 9.60 -11.03 -9.48
CA VAL A 73 8.28 -11.49 -9.04
C VAL A 73 7.67 -12.27 -10.19
N LEU A 74 7.50 -13.57 -9.97
CA LEU A 74 7.02 -14.48 -11.00
C LEU A 74 5.50 -14.37 -11.21
N PRO A 75 5.00 -14.80 -12.37
CA PRO A 75 3.56 -14.80 -12.62
C PRO A 75 2.78 -15.48 -11.50
N GLY A 76 1.71 -14.84 -11.06
CA GLY A 76 0.86 -15.36 -10.00
C GLY A 76 1.32 -15.05 -8.58
N HIS A 77 2.50 -14.48 -8.42
CA HIS A 77 3.02 -14.15 -7.10
C HIS A 77 2.68 -12.71 -6.72
N SER A 78 2.68 -12.43 -5.43
CA SER A 78 2.44 -11.08 -4.93
C SER A 78 3.40 -10.75 -3.81
N VAL A 79 3.69 -9.45 -3.64
CA VAL A 79 4.61 -8.96 -2.62
C VAL A 79 4.07 -7.66 -2.04
N PRO A 80 3.97 -7.55 -0.71
CA PRO A 80 3.53 -6.30 -0.08
C PRO A 80 4.71 -5.37 0.16
N VAL A 81 4.45 -4.07 0.03
CA VAL A 81 5.42 -3.03 0.36
C VAL A 81 4.73 -1.99 1.22
N THR A 82 5.26 -1.74 2.41
CA THR A 82 4.73 -0.72 3.30
C THR A 82 5.50 0.58 3.12
N PHE A 83 4.78 1.68 3.00
CA PHE A 83 5.38 3.00 2.77
C PHE A 83 5.42 3.77 4.08
N ASP A 84 6.56 3.75 4.75
CA ASP A 84 6.70 4.30 6.10
C ASP A 84 7.08 5.77 6.16
N LYS A 85 7.46 6.36 5.05
CA LYS A 85 7.89 7.76 5.03
C LYS A 85 7.09 8.54 4.02
N SER A 86 6.75 9.77 4.35
CA SER A 86 6.08 10.67 3.42
C SER A 86 7.03 11.11 2.31
N GLY A 87 6.48 11.43 1.17
CA GLY A 87 7.23 11.90 0.03
C GLY A 87 6.73 11.30 -1.27
N ASP A 88 7.34 11.71 -2.36
CA ASP A 88 7.02 11.19 -3.68
C ASP A 88 7.87 9.96 -3.96
N VAL A 89 7.25 8.96 -4.55
CA VAL A 89 7.92 7.70 -4.86
C VAL A 89 7.67 7.36 -6.33
N ASP A 90 8.77 7.17 -7.07
CA ASP A 90 8.69 6.68 -8.44
C ASP A 90 8.93 5.19 -8.43
N ILE A 91 7.98 4.44 -8.93
CA ILE A 91 8.05 2.98 -8.97
C ILE A 91 8.21 2.52 -10.42
N LEU A 92 9.17 1.65 -10.63
CA LEU A 92 9.59 1.23 -11.95
C LEU A 92 9.71 -0.28 -12.00
N CYS A 93 9.79 -0.82 -13.22
CA CYS A 93 10.13 -2.22 -13.42
C CYS A 93 11.47 -2.30 -14.17
N ALA A 94 12.42 -3.04 -13.63
CA ALA A 94 13.76 -3.13 -14.22
C ALA A 94 13.77 -3.84 -15.58
N ILE A 95 12.77 -4.67 -15.83
CA ILE A 95 12.71 -5.47 -17.05
C ILE A 95 11.93 -4.77 -18.16
N HIS A 96 10.97 -3.93 -17.78
CA HIS A 96 10.09 -3.25 -18.70
C HIS A 96 10.11 -1.74 -18.44
N PRO A 97 11.01 -1.00 -19.11
CA PRO A 97 11.25 0.41 -18.76
C PRO A 97 10.03 1.34 -18.88
N LEU A 98 9.01 0.96 -19.62
CA LEU A 98 7.82 1.79 -19.74
C LEU A 98 6.81 1.56 -18.61
N MET A 99 7.03 0.55 -17.77
CA MET A 99 6.19 0.34 -16.60
C MET A 99 6.61 1.30 -15.50
N ARG A 100 5.74 2.25 -15.21
CA ARG A 100 6.02 3.28 -14.22
C ARG A 100 4.77 3.66 -13.49
N MET A 101 4.90 3.98 -12.22
CA MET A 101 3.82 4.60 -11.46
C MET A 101 4.41 5.55 -10.43
N LYS A 102 3.60 6.51 -10.01
CA LYS A 102 3.96 7.45 -8.96
C LYS A 102 3.08 7.26 -7.76
N VAL A 103 3.68 7.31 -6.60
CA VAL A 103 2.97 7.25 -5.33
C VAL A 103 3.28 8.52 -4.55
N LYS A 104 2.24 9.14 -4.00
CA LYS A 104 2.41 10.27 -3.12
C LYS A 104 2.04 9.80 -1.73
N VAL A 105 2.99 9.80 -0.84
CA VAL A 105 2.77 9.36 0.54
C VAL A 105 2.66 10.60 1.42
N ALA A 106 1.47 10.81 1.99
CA ALA A 106 1.21 11.93 2.89
C ALA A 106 1.41 11.51 4.35
N ASP A 107 1.59 12.47 5.20
CA ASP A 107 1.70 12.24 6.65
C ASP A 107 0.39 11.74 7.25
#